data_fa5fe6d28af3fec7c733f18e4cb278f7
#
_entry.id   fa5fe6d28af3fec7c733f18e4cb278f7
#
_cell.length_a   1.000
_cell.length_b   1.000
_cell.length_c   1.000
_cell.angle_alpha   90.00
_cell.angle_beta   90.00
_cell.angle_gamma   90.00
#
_symmetry.space_group_name_H-M   'P 1'
#
loop_
_entity.id
_entity.type
_entity.pdbx_description
1 polymer ?
#
loop_
_entity_poly.entity_id
_entity_poly.type
_entity_poly.pdbx_seq_one_letter_code
_entity_poly.pdbx_strand_id
1 'polypeptide(L)'
;MPHSPPRADLSLESKKLTTNDLSQRLIDLEFTVAHLEHELQQMHSVLLAVQAELKTSREHVSKLERRMLLVIESPEERDPVDERPPHY
;
A
#
# COMPACT_ATOMS: atom_id res chain seq x y z
N MET A 1 -17.69 -63.58 19.16
CA MET A 1 -17.76 -62.32 19.83
C MET A 1 -17.16 -61.26 19.04
N PRO A 2 -17.82 -60.17 18.95
CA PRO A 2 -17.25 -59.12 18.22
C PRO A 2 -16.04 -58.62 18.93
N HIS A 3 -15.03 -58.39 18.22
CA HIS A 3 -13.76 -57.99 18.76
C HIS A 3 -13.76 -56.50 18.84
N SER A 4 -13.74 -55.99 20.02
CA SER A 4 -13.62 -54.53 20.18
C SER A 4 -12.19 -54.16 20.06
N PRO A 5 -11.89 -53.09 19.31
CA PRO A 5 -10.49 -52.68 19.24
C PRO A 5 -10.06 -52.14 20.61
N PRO A 6 -8.83 -52.30 20.94
CA PRO A 6 -8.35 -51.82 22.23
C PRO A 6 -8.43 -50.33 22.28
N ARG A 7 -8.75 -49.77 23.42
CA ARG A 7 -8.88 -48.32 23.60
C ARG A 7 -7.58 -47.60 23.29
N ALA A 8 -6.47 -48.26 23.57
CA ALA A 8 -5.17 -47.66 23.32
C ALA A 8 -4.98 -47.33 21.85
N ASP A 9 -5.41 -48.23 20.97
CA ASP A 9 -5.28 -48.02 19.55
C ASP A 9 -6.15 -46.86 19.08
N LEU A 10 -7.37 -46.75 19.60
CA LEU A 10 -8.25 -45.66 19.26
C LEU A 10 -7.68 -44.33 19.73
N SER A 11 -7.06 -44.30 20.89
CA SER A 11 -6.44 -43.11 21.41
C SER A 11 -5.27 -42.67 20.55
N LEU A 12 -4.45 -43.63 20.10
CA LEU A 12 -3.33 -43.32 19.23
C LEU A 12 -3.79 -42.80 17.90
N GLU A 13 -4.82 -43.38 17.32
CA GLU A 13 -5.36 -42.90 16.06
C GLU A 13 -5.91 -41.50 16.21
N SER A 14 -6.62 -41.22 17.30
CA SER A 14 -7.13 -39.88 17.56
C SER A 14 -6.01 -38.88 17.69
N LYS A 15 -4.92 -39.26 18.38
CA LYS A 15 -3.78 -38.37 18.54
C LYS A 15 -3.10 -38.12 17.21
N LYS A 16 -2.96 -39.15 16.37
CA LYS A 16 -2.36 -38.98 15.06
C LYS A 16 -3.20 -38.07 14.18
N LEU A 17 -4.49 -38.25 14.17
CA LEU A 17 -5.37 -37.39 13.41
C LEU A 17 -5.30 -35.96 13.89
N THR A 18 -5.27 -35.76 15.21
CA THR A 18 -5.17 -34.44 15.78
C THR A 18 -3.85 -33.79 15.41
N THR A 19 -2.76 -34.56 15.47
CA THR A 19 -1.43 -34.05 15.11
C THR A 19 -1.38 -33.67 13.65
N ASN A 20 -1.94 -34.50 12.77
CA ASN A 20 -2.01 -34.21 11.35
C ASN A 20 -2.85 -32.99 11.06
N ASP A 21 -3.97 -32.86 11.78
CA ASP A 21 -4.85 -31.72 11.62
C ASP A 21 -4.13 -30.44 12.05
N LEU A 22 -3.40 -30.48 13.15
CA LEU A 22 -2.64 -29.32 13.61
C LEU A 22 -1.52 -28.98 12.66
N SER A 23 -0.84 -30.00 12.11
CA SER A 23 0.20 -29.76 11.14
C SER A 23 -0.35 -29.12 9.89
N GLN A 24 -1.52 -29.54 9.45
CA GLN A 24 -2.15 -28.98 8.27
C GLN A 24 -2.55 -27.53 8.54
N ARG A 25 -3.11 -27.26 9.71
CA ARG A 25 -3.46 -25.90 10.08
C ARG A 25 -2.25 -24.99 10.14
N LEU A 26 -1.15 -25.53 10.62
CA LEU A 26 0.07 -24.76 10.70
C LEU A 26 0.57 -24.39 9.31
N ILE A 27 0.54 -25.35 8.39
CA ILE A 27 0.92 -25.10 7.01
C ILE A 27 0.00 -24.06 6.38
N ASP A 28 -1.31 -24.18 6.61
CA ASP A 28 -2.28 -23.22 6.08
C ASP A 28 -2.01 -21.82 6.64
N LEU A 29 -1.69 -21.74 7.92
CA LEU A 29 -1.36 -20.47 8.54
C LEU A 29 -0.08 -19.88 7.96
N GLU A 30 0.92 -20.71 7.72
CA GLU A 30 2.17 -20.23 7.12
C GLU A 30 1.92 -19.66 5.74
N PHE A 31 1.10 -20.34 4.94
CA PHE A 31 0.73 -19.81 3.62
C PHE A 31 -0.02 -18.49 3.74
N THR A 32 -0.94 -18.43 4.69
CA THR A 32 -1.72 -17.21 4.89
C THR A 32 -0.82 -16.05 5.29
N VAL A 33 0.11 -16.31 6.22
CA VAL A 33 1.03 -15.28 6.67
C VAL A 33 1.92 -14.82 5.51
N ALA A 34 2.43 -15.74 4.72
CA ALA A 34 3.26 -15.39 3.57
C ALA A 34 2.48 -14.55 2.56
N HIS A 35 1.23 -14.90 2.34
CA HIS A 35 0.38 -14.13 1.44
C HIS A 35 0.12 -12.72 1.98
N LEU A 36 -0.17 -12.62 3.27
CA LEU A 36 -0.39 -11.32 3.90
C LEU A 36 0.86 -10.47 3.89
N GLU A 37 2.02 -11.06 4.13
CA GLU A 37 3.28 -10.33 4.05
C GLU A 37 3.49 -9.78 2.65
N HIS A 38 3.19 -10.57 1.64
CA HIS A 38 3.34 -10.14 0.27
C HIS A 38 2.38 -8.98 -0.05
N GLU A 39 1.14 -9.09 0.41
CA GLU A 39 0.17 -8.01 0.24
C GLU A 39 0.62 -6.74 0.95
N LEU A 40 1.16 -6.86 2.15
CA LEU A 40 1.67 -5.71 2.88
C LEU A 40 2.81 -5.04 2.12
N GLN A 41 3.70 -5.82 1.54
CA GLN A 41 4.80 -5.26 0.75
C GLN A 41 4.27 -4.51 -0.46
N GLN A 42 3.26 -5.07 -1.13
CA GLN A 42 2.67 -4.40 -2.28
C GLN A 42 2.00 -3.10 -1.87
N MET A 43 1.27 -3.11 -0.77
CA MET A 43 0.62 -1.91 -0.27
C MET A 43 1.65 -0.86 0.13
N HIS A 44 2.75 -1.30 0.72
CA HIS A 44 3.81 -0.38 1.10
C HIS A 44 4.41 0.29 -0.14
N SER A 45 4.64 -0.48 -1.20
CA SER A 45 5.16 0.07 -2.45
C SER A 45 4.20 1.09 -3.06
N VAL A 46 2.90 0.79 -3.03
CA VAL A 46 1.89 1.72 -3.54
C VAL A 46 1.87 2.99 -2.70
N LEU A 47 1.97 2.84 -1.38
CA LEU A 47 1.98 3.99 -0.50
C LEU A 47 3.17 4.91 -0.79
N LEU A 48 4.34 4.33 -0.99
CA LEU A 48 5.53 5.12 -1.31
C LEU A 48 5.35 5.84 -2.64
N ALA A 49 4.76 5.18 -3.62
CA ALA A 49 4.50 5.81 -4.91
C ALA A 49 3.51 6.96 -4.79
N VAL A 50 2.44 6.77 -4.01
CA VAL A 50 1.45 7.81 -3.79
C VAL A 50 2.07 8.99 -3.06
N GLN A 51 2.92 8.73 -2.06
CA GLN A 51 3.60 9.80 -1.34
C GLN A 51 4.49 10.61 -2.27
N ALA A 52 5.18 9.94 -3.18
CA ALA A 52 6.03 10.63 -4.15
C ALA A 52 5.20 11.50 -5.10
N GLU A 53 4.06 10.97 -5.56
CA GLU A 53 3.17 11.75 -6.41
C GLU A 53 2.60 12.95 -5.69
N LEU A 54 2.25 12.76 -4.43
CA LEU A 54 1.71 13.83 -3.62
C LEU A 54 2.74 14.95 -3.43
N LYS A 55 3.98 14.56 -3.19
CA LYS A 55 5.05 15.52 -3.06
C LYS A 55 5.23 16.32 -4.34
N THR A 56 5.23 15.63 -5.47
CA THR A 56 5.36 16.29 -6.77
C THR A 56 4.19 17.24 -7.02
N SER A 57 2.97 16.83 -6.68
CA SER A 57 1.80 17.68 -6.83
C SER A 57 1.90 18.93 -5.96
N ARG A 58 2.38 18.78 -4.74
CA ARG A 58 2.54 19.92 -3.85
C ARG A 58 3.58 20.90 -4.38
N GLU A 59 4.65 20.38 -4.96
CA GLU A 59 5.66 21.23 -5.57
C GLU A 59 5.10 22.00 -6.76
N HIS A 60 4.26 21.34 -7.56
CA HIS A 60 3.60 21.99 -8.68
C HIS A 60 2.67 23.09 -8.21
N VAL A 61 1.89 22.83 -7.19
CA VAL A 61 0.97 23.82 -6.63
C VAL A 61 1.77 25.00 -6.08
N SER A 62 2.86 24.75 -5.39
CA SER A 62 3.70 25.82 -4.86
C SER A 62 4.26 26.69 -5.98
N LYS A 63 4.70 26.07 -7.06
CA LYS A 63 5.21 26.84 -8.20
C LYS A 63 4.12 27.67 -8.84
N LEU A 64 2.94 27.12 -8.98
CA LEU A 64 1.82 27.86 -9.55
C LEU A 64 1.43 29.03 -8.64
N GLU A 65 1.42 28.81 -7.35
CA GLU A 65 1.11 29.88 -6.41
C GLU A 65 2.13 31.02 -6.50
N ARG A 66 3.40 30.69 -6.63
CA ARG A 66 4.44 31.70 -6.79
C ARG A 66 4.25 32.50 -8.06
N ARG A 67 3.92 31.81 -9.14
CA ARG A 67 3.64 32.50 -10.40
C ARG A 67 2.45 33.42 -10.29
N MET A 68 1.41 32.98 -9.61
CA MET A 68 0.24 33.80 -9.42
C MET A 68 0.56 35.03 -8.57
N LEU A 69 1.35 34.83 -7.53
CA LEU A 69 1.75 35.97 -6.68
C LEU A 69 2.56 36.97 -7.45
N LEU A 70 3.47 36.50 -8.30
CA LEU A 70 4.28 37.39 -9.10
C LEU A 70 3.40 38.21 -10.06
N VAL A 71 2.40 37.57 -10.64
CA VAL A 71 1.50 38.27 -11.52
C VAL A 71 0.68 39.31 -10.77
N ILE A 72 0.25 38.99 -9.58
CA ILE A 72 -0.56 39.91 -8.80
C ILE A 72 0.29 41.03 -8.21
N GLU A 73 1.48 40.70 -7.74
CA GLU A 73 2.33 41.70 -7.07
C GLU A 73 3.05 42.62 -8.02
N SER A 74 3.25 42.25 -9.24
CA SER A 74 3.98 43.07 -10.20
C SER A 74 3.19 43.31 -11.45
N PRO A 75 1.97 43.73 -11.36
CA PRO A 75 1.18 43.97 -12.56
C PRO A 75 1.75 45.13 -13.35
N GLU A 76 2.33 46.05 -12.69
CA GLU A 76 2.87 47.19 -13.35
C GLU A 76 4.10 46.89 -14.20
N GLU A 77 4.85 45.95 -13.77
CA GLU A 77 6.01 45.54 -14.54
C GLU A 77 5.59 44.88 -15.82
N ARG A 78 4.45 44.22 -15.77
CA ARG A 78 3.99 43.57 -16.93
C ARG A 78 3.27 44.50 -17.83
N ASP A 79 2.42 45.32 -17.26
CA ASP A 79 1.63 46.24 -18.04
C ASP A 79 2.44 47.12 -18.94
N PRO A 80 3.49 47.77 -18.47
CA PRO A 80 4.25 48.61 -19.33
C PRO A 80 4.80 47.88 -20.54
N VAL A 81 5.12 46.67 -20.37
CA VAL A 81 5.63 45.91 -21.49
C VAL A 81 4.52 45.56 -22.43
N ASP A 82 3.39 45.19 -21.91
CA ASP A 82 2.27 44.80 -22.73
C ASP A 82 1.65 46.01 -23.39
N GLU A 83 1.64 47.09 -22.66
CA GLU A 83 1.02 48.23 -23.18
C GLU A 83 1.86 48.98 -24.15
N ARG A 84 3.08 48.76 -24.23
CA ARG A 84 3.87 49.35 -25.16
C ARG A 84 3.77 48.61 -26.33
N PRO A 85 2.83 48.45 -26.88
CA PRO A 85 2.76 47.71 -27.99
C PRO A 85 3.51 48.45 -28.93
N PRO A 86 3.91 47.83 -29.68
CA PRO A 86 4.69 48.29 -30.66
C PRO A 86 4.01 49.26 -31.40
N HIS A 87 3.07 49.56 -30.94
CA HIS A 87 2.43 50.53 -31.52
C HIS A 87 3.28 51.35 -32.16
N TYR A 88 4.09 51.04 -32.13
CA TYR A 88 4.87 51.93 -32.75
C TYR A 88 5.32 51.45 -34.04
#